data_9efa922dafc6ed0bc7826e2ec133236e
#
_entry.id   9efa922dafc6ed0bc7826e2ec133236e
#
_cell.length_a   1.000
_cell.length_b   1.000
_cell.length_c   1.000
_cell.angle_alpha   90.00
_cell.angle_beta   90.00
_cell.angle_gamma   90.00
#
_symmetry.space_group_name_H-M   'P 1'
#
loop_
_entity.id
_entity.type
_entity.pdbx_description
1 polymer ?
#
loop_
_entity_poly.entity_id
_entity_poly.type
_entity_poly.pdbx_seq_one_letter_code
_entity_poly.pdbx_strand_id
1 'polypeptide(L)'
;MEDVTDKRQINKAAIWMFICNFVAMELSILGLLAIAYVANLASASVPMLVLVQNGVGAGILTPIISILIILGAISTAVNMISGIVTRCVNAVERRMDSEEKKAKGHLARNAVFTAIFTFLAFAIAQFGLMAVVKKGYAYLGYAAFITLFVPFVAHVIATKGKEV
;
A
#
# COMPACT_ATOMS: atom_id res chain seq x y z
N MET A 1 8.88 17.81 -10.26
CA MET A 1 8.04 17.85 -9.04
C MET A 1 8.16 19.26 -8.52
N GLU A 2 7.12 20.06 -8.64
CA GLU A 2 7.08 21.35 -7.94
C GLU A 2 7.03 21.06 -6.44
N ASP A 3 8.02 21.55 -5.73
CA ASP A 3 8.07 21.46 -4.28
C ASP A 3 6.90 22.26 -3.70
N VAL A 4 5.92 21.55 -3.15
CA VAL A 4 4.82 22.17 -2.42
C VAL A 4 5.39 22.70 -1.11
N THR A 5 5.91 23.92 -1.15
CA THR A 5 6.62 24.57 -0.03
C THR A 5 5.68 25.36 0.90
N ASP A 6 4.44 25.58 0.48
CA ASP A 6 3.47 26.37 1.27
C ASP A 6 2.69 25.45 2.23
N LYS A 7 2.93 25.60 3.54
CA LYS A 7 2.20 24.89 4.62
C LYS A 7 0.68 24.96 4.48
N ARG A 8 0.15 26.06 3.96
CA ARG A 8 -1.29 26.25 3.77
C ARG A 8 -1.83 25.33 2.65
N GLN A 9 -1.06 25.11 1.58
CA GLN A 9 -1.41 24.20 0.48
C GLN A 9 -1.33 22.74 0.95
N ILE A 10 -0.31 22.40 1.73
CA ILE A 10 -0.17 21.05 2.33
C ILE A 10 -1.37 20.72 3.20
N ASN A 11 -1.77 21.63 4.09
CA ASN A 11 -2.93 21.42 4.96
C ASN A 11 -4.24 21.28 4.18
N LYS A 12 -4.45 22.10 3.14
CA LYS A 12 -5.61 21.96 2.26
C LYS A 12 -5.61 20.61 1.54
N ALA A 13 -4.47 20.21 0.97
CA ALA A 13 -4.34 18.92 0.28
C ALA A 13 -4.63 17.75 1.23
N ALA A 14 -4.10 17.80 2.45
CA ALA A 14 -4.34 16.78 3.47
C ALA A 14 -5.82 16.67 3.86
N ILE A 15 -6.50 17.80 4.06
CA ILE A 15 -7.94 17.85 4.39
C ILE A 15 -8.76 17.26 3.22
N TRP A 16 -8.50 17.70 1.99
CA TRP A 16 -9.20 17.18 0.83
C TRP A 16 -8.96 15.68 0.62
N MET A 17 -7.73 15.22 0.80
CA MET A 17 -7.40 13.81 0.71
C MET A 17 -8.14 12.99 1.78
N PHE A 18 -8.22 13.51 3.02
CA PHE A 18 -8.99 12.88 4.09
C PHE A 18 -10.47 12.77 3.74
N ILE A 19 -11.10 13.88 3.31
CA ILE A 19 -12.52 13.92 2.95
C ILE A 19 -12.83 12.96 1.79
N CYS A 20 -12.03 13.00 0.73
CA CYS A 20 -12.23 12.11 -0.43
C CYS A 20 -12.09 10.63 -0.05
N ASN A 21 -11.08 10.27 0.74
CA ASN A 21 -10.91 8.90 1.21
C ASN A 21 -12.06 8.47 2.14
N PHE A 22 -12.49 9.34 3.05
CA PHE A 22 -13.60 9.06 3.96
C PHE A 22 -14.88 8.78 3.17
N VAL A 23 -15.25 9.68 2.25
CA VAL A 23 -16.45 9.49 1.40
C VAL A 23 -16.36 8.22 0.56
N ALA A 24 -15.20 7.94 -0.04
CA ALA A 24 -15.01 6.72 -0.84
C ALA A 24 -15.16 5.44 0.01
N MET A 25 -14.64 5.43 1.23
CA MET A 25 -14.79 4.30 2.16
C MET A 25 -16.24 4.12 2.58
N GLU A 26 -16.93 5.19 2.97
CA GLU A 26 -18.34 5.13 3.38
C GLU A 26 -19.23 4.62 2.23
N LEU A 27 -19.07 5.13 1.02
CA LEU A 27 -19.81 4.66 -0.14
C LEU A 27 -19.52 3.18 -0.45
N SER A 28 -18.30 2.73 -0.27
CA SER A 28 -17.90 1.33 -0.44
C SER A 28 -18.59 0.42 0.60
N ILE A 29 -18.59 0.84 1.86
CA ILE A 29 -19.23 0.09 2.96
C ILE A 29 -20.74 0.01 2.75
N LEU A 30 -21.38 1.14 2.42
CA LEU A 30 -22.83 1.17 2.14
C LEU A 30 -23.20 0.29 0.96
N GLY A 31 -22.40 0.30 -0.11
CA GLY A 31 -22.61 -0.57 -1.27
C GLY A 31 -22.50 -2.06 -0.91
N LEU A 32 -21.49 -2.44 -0.14
CA LEU A 32 -21.32 -3.82 0.33
C LEU A 32 -22.45 -4.25 1.27
N LEU A 33 -22.89 -3.35 2.14
CA LEU A 33 -24.00 -3.61 3.05
C LEU A 33 -25.31 -3.85 2.28
N ALA A 34 -25.55 -3.10 1.21
CA ALA A 34 -26.74 -3.25 0.37
C ALA A 34 -26.85 -4.64 -0.27
N ILE A 35 -25.73 -5.30 -0.58
CA ILE A 35 -25.71 -6.66 -1.16
C ILE A 35 -25.42 -7.77 -0.15
N ALA A 36 -25.25 -7.44 1.13
CA ALA A 36 -24.86 -8.41 2.16
C ALA A 36 -25.84 -9.58 2.30
N TYR A 37 -27.12 -9.35 2.03
CA TYR A 37 -28.16 -10.38 2.07
C TYR A 37 -28.23 -11.25 0.81
N VAL A 38 -27.73 -10.74 -0.32
CA VAL A 38 -27.84 -11.43 -1.63
C VAL A 38 -26.57 -12.23 -1.93
N ALA A 39 -25.43 -11.76 -1.46
CA ALA A 39 -24.14 -12.35 -1.75
C ALA A 39 -23.40 -12.76 -0.46
N ASN A 40 -22.79 -13.95 -0.48
CA ASN A 40 -21.95 -14.39 0.63
C ASN A 40 -20.60 -13.65 0.63
N LEU A 41 -20.59 -12.42 1.12
CA LEU A 41 -19.41 -11.56 1.15
C LEU A 41 -18.29 -12.08 2.05
N ALA A 42 -18.65 -12.89 3.06
CA ALA A 42 -17.67 -13.44 4.03
C ALA A 42 -16.68 -14.42 3.37
N SER A 43 -17.09 -15.09 2.30
CA SER A 43 -16.26 -16.02 1.52
C SER A 43 -15.60 -15.37 0.29
N ALA A 44 -15.97 -14.15 -0.06
CA ALA A 44 -15.46 -13.47 -1.24
C ALA A 44 -14.02 -12.99 -1.04
N SER A 45 -13.12 -13.37 -1.94
CA SER A 45 -11.72 -12.88 -1.92
C SER A 45 -11.63 -11.39 -2.26
N VAL A 46 -12.53 -10.88 -3.10
CA VAL A 46 -12.61 -9.47 -3.50
C VAL A 46 -14.06 -9.00 -3.40
N PRO A 47 -14.52 -8.55 -2.22
CA PRO A 47 -15.92 -8.18 -2.01
C PRO A 47 -16.42 -7.07 -2.95
N MET A 48 -15.58 -6.11 -3.32
CA MET A 48 -15.93 -5.04 -4.26
C MET A 48 -16.25 -5.56 -5.66
N LEU A 49 -15.61 -6.65 -6.09
CA LEU A 49 -15.94 -7.27 -7.37
C LEU A 49 -17.32 -7.93 -7.33
N VAL A 50 -17.68 -8.54 -6.20
CA VAL A 50 -19.01 -9.12 -5.98
C VAL A 50 -20.09 -8.04 -6.02
N LEU A 51 -19.82 -6.85 -5.46
CA LEU A 51 -20.72 -5.69 -5.56
C LEU A 51 -21.02 -5.35 -7.03
N VAL A 52 -19.97 -5.26 -7.84
CA VAL A 52 -20.11 -4.94 -9.28
C VAL A 52 -20.86 -6.03 -10.04
N GLN A 53 -20.60 -7.30 -9.73
CA GLN A 53 -21.25 -8.45 -10.37
C GLN A 53 -22.75 -8.54 -10.08
N ASN A 54 -23.20 -8.02 -8.93
CA ASN A 54 -24.60 -7.96 -8.55
C ASN A 54 -25.26 -6.61 -8.86
N GLY A 55 -24.52 -5.67 -9.44
CA GLY A 55 -24.99 -4.33 -9.78
C GLY A 55 -25.58 -4.22 -11.19
N VAL A 56 -26.21 -3.07 -11.46
CA VAL A 56 -26.71 -2.73 -12.80
C VAL A 56 -25.52 -2.56 -13.75
N GLY A 57 -25.57 -3.21 -14.91
CA GLY A 57 -24.50 -3.15 -15.92
C GLY A 57 -23.34 -4.13 -15.66
N ALA A 58 -23.53 -5.15 -14.84
CA ALA A 58 -22.51 -6.13 -14.47
C ALA A 58 -21.75 -6.73 -15.67
N GLY A 59 -22.42 -6.98 -16.79
CA GLY A 59 -21.79 -7.57 -17.98
C GLY A 59 -20.66 -6.72 -18.59
N ILE A 60 -20.76 -5.40 -18.49
CA ILE A 60 -19.75 -4.46 -19.02
C ILE A 60 -18.81 -3.99 -17.90
N LEU A 61 -19.33 -3.67 -16.74
CA LEU A 61 -18.55 -3.14 -15.63
C LEU A 61 -17.60 -4.18 -15.02
N THR A 62 -18.02 -5.44 -14.93
CA THR A 62 -17.18 -6.50 -14.33
C THR A 62 -15.82 -6.67 -15.04
N PRO A 63 -15.74 -6.85 -16.35
CA PRO A 63 -14.44 -6.97 -17.01
C PRO A 63 -13.61 -5.70 -16.91
N ILE A 64 -14.21 -4.52 -17.03
CA ILE A 64 -13.49 -3.24 -16.90
C ILE A 64 -12.86 -3.10 -15.51
N ILE A 65 -13.65 -3.31 -14.46
CA ILE A 65 -13.19 -3.18 -13.09
C ILE A 65 -12.18 -4.28 -12.74
N SER A 66 -12.35 -5.50 -13.26
CA SER A 66 -11.35 -6.57 -13.06
C SER A 66 -9.99 -6.19 -13.64
N ILE A 67 -9.95 -5.63 -14.84
CA ILE A 67 -8.71 -5.13 -15.46
C ILE A 67 -8.10 -4.01 -14.61
N LEU A 68 -8.91 -3.05 -14.17
CA LEU A 68 -8.44 -1.94 -13.33
C LEU A 68 -7.86 -2.43 -11.98
N ILE A 69 -8.50 -3.43 -11.35
CA ILE A 69 -7.99 -4.04 -10.12
C ILE A 69 -6.62 -4.70 -10.36
N ILE A 70 -6.49 -5.46 -11.45
CA ILE A 70 -5.21 -6.12 -11.80
C ILE A 70 -4.12 -5.08 -12.06
N LEU A 71 -4.39 -4.06 -12.87
CA LEU A 71 -3.44 -3.00 -13.17
C LEU A 71 -3.04 -2.22 -11.91
N GLY A 72 -4.01 -1.90 -11.05
CA GLY A 72 -3.77 -1.24 -9.77
C GLY A 72 -2.91 -2.10 -8.83
N ALA A 73 -3.18 -3.40 -8.76
CA ALA A 73 -2.40 -4.34 -7.95
C ALA A 73 -0.96 -4.45 -8.45
N ILE A 74 -0.75 -4.57 -9.77
CA ILE A 74 0.59 -4.61 -10.38
C ILE A 74 1.35 -3.32 -10.09
N SER A 75 0.73 -2.17 -10.31
CA SER A 75 1.35 -0.86 -10.06
C SER A 75 1.78 -0.72 -8.60
N THR A 76 0.92 -1.10 -7.66
CA THR A 76 1.22 -1.06 -6.23
C THR A 76 2.37 -2.01 -5.88
N ALA A 77 2.35 -3.24 -6.39
CA ALA A 77 3.40 -4.22 -6.15
C ALA A 77 4.76 -3.74 -6.65
N VAL A 78 4.82 -3.19 -7.86
CA VAL A 78 6.05 -2.64 -8.46
C VAL A 78 6.61 -1.51 -7.59
N ASN A 79 5.77 -0.58 -7.16
CA ASN A 79 6.19 0.54 -6.32
C ASN A 79 6.71 0.08 -4.95
N MET A 80 6.05 -0.89 -4.32
CA MET A 80 6.49 -1.45 -3.03
C MET A 80 7.82 -2.19 -3.16
N ILE A 81 7.96 -3.07 -4.15
CA ILE A 81 9.20 -3.81 -4.39
C ILE A 81 10.33 -2.84 -4.70
N SER A 82 10.13 -1.87 -5.58
CA SER A 82 11.12 -0.83 -5.90
C SER A 82 11.59 -0.07 -4.68
N GLY A 83 10.67 0.32 -3.79
CA GLY A 83 11.00 1.00 -2.54
C GLY A 83 11.90 0.17 -1.61
N ILE A 84 11.62 -1.12 -1.45
CA ILE A 84 12.41 -2.03 -0.63
C ILE A 84 13.77 -2.28 -1.28
N VAL A 85 13.80 -2.59 -2.58
CA VAL A 85 15.01 -2.85 -3.35
C VAL A 85 15.97 -1.67 -3.26
N THR A 86 15.49 -0.45 -3.49
CA THR A 86 16.29 0.77 -3.38
C THR A 86 16.92 0.93 -2.00
N ARG A 87 16.17 0.67 -0.93
CA ARG A 87 16.70 0.73 0.45
C ARG A 87 17.77 -0.33 0.69
N CYS A 88 17.56 -1.57 0.22
CA CYS A 88 18.53 -2.67 0.37
C CYS A 88 19.81 -2.38 -0.43
N VAL A 89 19.69 -1.95 -1.67
CA VAL A 89 20.84 -1.60 -2.53
C VAL A 89 21.62 -0.45 -1.91
N ASN A 90 20.97 0.62 -1.49
CA ASN A 90 21.63 1.74 -0.84
C ASN A 90 22.30 1.33 0.47
N ALA A 91 21.74 0.42 1.26
CA ALA A 91 22.34 -0.09 2.47
C ALA A 91 23.63 -0.90 2.19
N VAL A 92 23.64 -1.68 1.12
CA VAL A 92 24.83 -2.42 0.67
C VAL A 92 25.88 -1.46 0.12
N GLU A 93 25.49 -0.50 -0.70
CA GLU A 93 26.40 0.46 -1.33
C GLU A 93 27.06 1.42 -0.32
N ARG A 94 26.38 1.76 0.76
CA ARG A 94 26.96 2.55 1.87
C ARG A 94 28.14 1.86 2.55
N ARG A 95 28.24 0.53 2.46
CA ARG A 95 29.33 -0.26 3.03
C ARG A 95 30.49 -0.50 2.05
N MET A 96 30.40 0.01 0.83
CA MET A 96 31.40 -0.15 -0.21
C MET A 96 32.26 1.12 -0.33
N ASP A 97 33.58 0.96 -0.26
CA ASP A 97 34.54 2.09 -0.28
C ASP A 97 34.88 2.63 -1.68
N SER A 98 34.46 1.93 -2.75
CA SER A 98 34.82 2.30 -4.13
C SER A 98 33.60 2.68 -4.97
N GLU A 99 33.58 3.93 -5.45
CA GLU A 99 32.51 4.45 -6.30
C GLU A 99 32.41 3.71 -7.66
N GLU A 100 33.54 3.28 -8.24
CA GLU A 100 33.52 2.48 -9.47
C GLU A 100 32.81 1.13 -9.30
N LYS A 101 33.02 0.46 -8.16
CA LYS A 101 32.34 -0.81 -7.85
C LYS A 101 30.85 -0.61 -7.57
N LYS A 102 30.47 0.54 -7.00
CA LYS A 102 29.07 0.91 -6.82
C LYS A 102 28.36 1.04 -8.18
N ALA A 103 28.95 1.80 -9.10
CA ALA A 103 28.35 2.05 -10.41
C ALA A 103 28.26 0.78 -11.28
N LYS A 104 29.35 0.02 -11.39
CA LYS A 104 29.39 -1.21 -12.23
C LYS A 104 28.44 -2.31 -11.74
N GLY A 105 28.21 -2.42 -10.43
CA GLY A 105 27.37 -3.47 -9.86
C GLY A 105 25.94 -3.04 -9.54
N HIS A 106 25.57 -1.78 -9.67
CA HIS A 106 24.25 -1.25 -9.27
C HIS A 106 23.09 -1.97 -9.96
N LEU A 107 23.16 -2.15 -11.27
CA LEU A 107 22.12 -2.82 -12.05
C LEU A 107 21.95 -4.30 -11.66
N ALA A 108 23.07 -5.00 -11.47
CA ALA A 108 23.04 -6.40 -11.07
C ALA A 108 22.46 -6.57 -9.64
N ARG A 109 22.85 -5.70 -8.71
CA ARG A 109 22.29 -5.70 -7.35
C ARG A 109 20.79 -5.43 -7.35
N ASN A 110 20.34 -4.43 -8.09
CA ASN A 110 18.92 -4.14 -8.26
C ASN A 110 18.18 -5.35 -8.82
N ALA A 111 18.70 -5.99 -9.88
CA ALA A 111 18.06 -7.17 -10.49
C ALA A 111 17.97 -8.34 -9.50
N VAL A 112 19.04 -8.62 -8.76
CA VAL A 112 19.07 -9.72 -7.77
C VAL A 112 18.09 -9.45 -6.63
N PHE A 113 18.10 -8.26 -6.03
CA PHE A 113 17.14 -7.94 -4.96
C PHE A 113 15.71 -7.93 -5.47
N THR A 114 15.45 -7.42 -6.66
CA THR A 114 14.10 -7.47 -7.27
C THR A 114 13.64 -8.91 -7.45
N ALA A 115 14.49 -9.80 -7.98
CA ALA A 115 14.15 -11.20 -8.13
C ALA A 115 13.85 -11.89 -6.78
N ILE A 116 14.68 -11.64 -5.76
CA ILE A 116 14.50 -12.19 -4.41
C ILE A 116 13.16 -11.72 -3.82
N PHE A 117 12.88 -10.42 -3.81
CA PHE A 117 11.64 -9.89 -3.22
C PHE A 117 10.39 -10.28 -4.01
N THR A 118 10.48 -10.37 -5.34
CA THR A 118 9.38 -10.86 -6.18
C THR A 118 9.09 -12.33 -5.88
N PHE A 119 10.12 -13.16 -5.78
CA PHE A 119 9.96 -14.56 -5.44
C PHE A 119 9.39 -14.75 -4.02
N LEU A 120 9.87 -13.97 -3.07
CA LEU A 120 9.36 -13.97 -1.70
C LEU A 120 7.88 -13.56 -1.64
N ALA A 121 7.50 -12.50 -2.35
CA ALA A 121 6.12 -12.07 -2.46
C ALA A 121 5.22 -13.14 -3.09
N PHE A 122 5.70 -13.81 -4.15
CA PHE A 122 5.00 -14.92 -4.77
C PHE A 122 4.83 -16.09 -3.80
N ALA A 123 5.88 -16.48 -3.07
CA ALA A 123 5.81 -17.55 -2.07
C ALA A 123 4.79 -17.23 -0.97
N ILE A 124 4.77 -15.98 -0.47
CA ILE A 124 3.79 -15.54 0.53
C ILE A 124 2.36 -15.58 -0.05
N ALA A 125 2.18 -15.23 -1.30
CA ALA A 125 0.87 -15.26 -1.96
C ALA A 125 0.26 -16.67 -2.03
N GLN A 126 1.09 -17.73 -1.99
CA GLN A 126 0.61 -19.13 -1.96
C GLN A 126 -0.16 -19.48 -0.68
N PHE A 127 0.06 -18.77 0.43
CA PHE A 127 -0.71 -18.97 1.67
C PHE A 127 -2.17 -18.50 1.58
N GLY A 128 -2.54 -17.89 0.49
CA GLY A 128 -3.89 -17.39 0.24
C GLY A 128 -4.12 -15.97 0.75
N LEU A 129 -4.84 -15.18 -0.06
CA LEU A 129 -5.10 -13.75 0.18
C LEU A 129 -5.70 -13.50 1.57
N MET A 130 -6.71 -14.26 1.96
CA MET A 130 -7.43 -14.04 3.23
C MET A 130 -6.56 -14.30 4.47
N ALA A 131 -5.68 -15.30 4.42
CA ALA A 131 -4.77 -15.58 5.53
C ALA A 131 -3.72 -14.47 5.68
N VAL A 132 -3.15 -14.03 4.55
CA VAL A 132 -2.17 -12.93 4.51
C VAL A 132 -2.80 -11.63 4.99
N VAL A 133 -4.02 -11.31 4.53
CA VAL A 133 -4.72 -10.08 4.94
C VAL A 133 -5.05 -10.11 6.43
N LYS A 134 -5.71 -11.15 6.93
CA LYS A 134 -6.12 -11.20 8.34
C LYS A 134 -4.95 -11.16 9.31
N LYS A 135 -3.90 -11.93 9.06
CA LYS A 135 -2.72 -12.00 9.96
C LYS A 135 -1.69 -10.91 9.64
N GLY A 136 -1.38 -10.71 8.35
CA GLY A 136 -0.36 -9.78 7.93
C GLY A 136 -0.69 -8.33 8.29
N TYR A 137 -1.89 -7.86 8.01
CA TYR A 137 -2.28 -6.50 8.37
C TYR A 137 -2.40 -6.28 9.87
N ALA A 138 -2.80 -7.30 10.64
CA ALA A 138 -2.79 -7.20 12.09
C ALA A 138 -1.37 -6.97 12.63
N TYR A 139 -0.40 -7.77 12.19
CA TYR A 139 1.00 -7.59 12.60
C TYR A 139 1.61 -6.26 12.11
N LEU A 140 1.30 -5.83 10.88
CA LEU A 140 1.73 -4.54 10.38
C LEU A 140 1.10 -3.39 11.18
N GLY A 141 -0.17 -3.52 11.58
CA GLY A 141 -0.83 -2.54 12.44
C GLY A 141 -0.14 -2.40 13.80
N TYR A 142 0.19 -3.51 14.45
CA TYR A 142 0.96 -3.48 15.70
C TYR A 142 2.36 -2.89 15.52
N ALA A 143 3.06 -3.28 14.47
CA ALA A 143 4.37 -2.73 14.16
C ALA A 143 4.31 -1.22 13.89
N ALA A 144 3.35 -0.75 13.11
CA ALA A 144 3.14 0.66 12.83
C ALA A 144 2.78 1.45 14.10
N PHE A 145 1.94 0.88 14.97
CA PHE A 145 1.61 1.50 16.25
C PHE A 145 2.86 1.71 17.11
N ILE A 146 3.71 0.70 17.24
CA ILE A 146 4.92 0.78 18.04
C ILE A 146 5.95 1.74 17.40
N THR A 147 6.15 1.67 16.07
CA THR A 147 7.25 2.39 15.40
C THR A 147 6.91 3.81 15.02
N LEU A 148 5.63 4.13 14.82
CA LEU A 148 5.19 5.46 14.39
C LEU A 148 4.44 6.20 15.50
N PHE A 149 3.41 5.57 16.05
CA PHE A 149 2.53 6.24 17.02
C PHE A 149 3.24 6.52 18.34
N VAL A 150 3.93 5.54 18.90
CA VAL A 150 4.63 5.71 20.20
C VAL A 150 5.72 6.78 20.13
N PRO A 151 6.66 6.81 19.17
CA PRO A 151 7.64 7.87 19.06
C PRO A 151 7.02 9.24 18.76
N PHE A 152 5.97 9.29 17.94
CA PHE A 152 5.26 10.52 17.64
C PHE A 152 4.64 11.13 18.92
N VAL A 153 3.91 10.35 19.69
CA VAL A 153 3.30 10.79 20.96
C VAL A 153 4.38 11.21 21.95
N ALA A 154 5.43 10.41 22.10
CA ALA A 154 6.56 10.75 22.97
C ALA A 154 7.22 12.07 22.57
N HIS A 155 7.40 12.31 21.27
CA HIS A 155 7.95 13.57 20.77
C HIS A 155 7.02 14.75 21.05
N VAL A 156 5.72 14.63 20.77
CA VAL A 156 4.73 15.68 21.02
C VAL A 156 4.67 16.04 22.51
N ILE A 157 4.74 15.04 23.40
CA ILE A 157 4.76 15.27 24.85
C ILE A 157 6.06 15.96 25.28
N ALA A 158 7.21 15.52 24.76
CA ALA A 158 8.52 16.07 25.10
C ALA A 158 8.70 17.51 24.63
N THR A 159 8.21 17.84 23.43
CA THR A 159 8.32 19.19 22.84
C THR A 159 7.16 20.12 23.23
N LYS A 160 6.19 19.63 24.02
CA LYS A 160 4.96 20.38 24.36
C LYS A 160 4.24 20.94 23.12
N GLY A 161 4.36 20.26 21.97
CA GLY A 161 3.72 20.66 20.71
C GLY A 161 4.31 21.92 20.04
N LYS A 162 5.48 22.40 20.46
CA LYS A 162 6.08 23.64 19.92
C LYS A 162 6.81 23.46 18.58
N GLU A 163 7.06 22.22 18.14
CA GLU A 163 7.82 21.90 16.93
C GLU A 163 7.04 20.98 15.96
N VAL A 164 5.71 21.03 15.96
CA VAL A 164 4.87 20.30 14.99
C VAL A 164 4.37 21.26 13.91
#